data_19e27e4317275fcd6a9765337546d383
#
_entry.id   19e27e4317275fcd6a9765337546d383
#
_cell.length_a   1.000
_cell.length_b   1.000
_cell.length_c   1.000
_cell.angle_alpha   90.00
_cell.angle_beta   90.00
_cell.angle_gamma   90.00
#
_symmetry.space_group_name_H-M   'P 1'
#
loop_
_entity.id
_entity.type
_entity.pdbx_description
1 polymer ?
#
loop_
_entity_poly.entity_id
_entity_poly.type
_entity_poly.pdbx_seq_one_letter_code
_entity_poly.pdbx_strand_id
1 'polypeptide(L)'
;YGDHRDLHVRSRRQRQMCIRDRAKRDCEWMGPLYQFHGLTVDCIYKQQPNSEARRAAYRKNITFGTNNEFGFDYLRDNMAHSPENLVQCEHNYAIVDEVDSVLIDDARTPLIIYGPSNESADYYVQIKKIIPTLKEQLREGTEDEPLSEDEGGHYIIDEKNRSIELTDDGYMFVERHLEELGLLQSEDSLYSVSNLKIMRYVNATLKAAFLFKKNIHYLVRDQEVLLIDEHTGRTMPGRRLSEGIHQALECKENSPIQRESQTLASTTYQNFFRLFNQLSGMTGTADTEAAEFAQIYGLNVSIIPTNKPMARED
;
A
#
# COMPACT_ATOMS: atom_id res chain seq x y z
N TYR A 1 36.11 -5.70 4.55
CA TYR A 1 34.92 -4.96 5.01
C TYR A 1 33.73 -5.46 4.16
N GLY A 2 33.17 -6.58 4.56
CA GLY A 2 32.02 -7.21 3.90
C GLY A 2 30.72 -6.65 4.45
N ASP A 3 29.83 -6.48 3.55
CA ASP A 3 28.57 -5.78 3.57
C ASP A 3 27.61 -6.25 4.70
N HIS A 4 27.53 -5.49 5.77
CA HIS A 4 26.59 -5.72 6.89
C HIS A 4 25.10 -5.61 6.48
N ARG A 5 24.79 -5.10 5.28
CA ARG A 5 23.41 -4.96 4.77
C ARG A 5 22.83 -6.29 4.30
N ASP A 6 23.64 -7.17 3.72
CA ASP A 6 23.18 -8.49 3.27
C ASP A 6 22.84 -9.44 4.43
N LEU A 7 23.49 -9.29 5.57
CA LEU A 7 23.19 -10.06 6.77
C LEU A 7 21.83 -9.69 7.38
N HIS A 8 21.43 -8.43 7.34
CA HIS A 8 20.11 -7.99 7.82
C HIS A 8 18.96 -8.45 6.93
N VAL A 9 19.14 -8.45 5.60
CA VAL A 9 18.11 -8.93 4.66
C VAL A 9 17.97 -10.46 4.75
N ARG A 10 19.07 -11.20 4.88
CA ARG A 10 19.04 -12.66 5.11
C ARG A 10 18.42 -13.01 6.46
N SER A 11 18.73 -12.27 7.52
CA SER A 11 18.16 -12.45 8.85
C SER A 11 16.63 -12.21 8.87
N ARG A 12 16.11 -11.19 8.17
CA ARG A 12 14.66 -10.97 8.04
C ARG A 12 13.97 -12.07 7.25
N ARG A 13 14.54 -12.55 6.14
CA ARG A 13 14.00 -13.69 5.39
C ARG A 13 14.03 -14.99 6.19
N GLN A 14 15.09 -15.25 6.92
CA GLN A 14 15.17 -16.41 7.82
C GLN A 14 14.17 -16.31 8.97
N ARG A 15 13.97 -15.15 9.59
CA ARG A 15 12.94 -14.97 10.62
C ARG A 15 11.53 -15.22 10.09
N GLN A 16 11.19 -14.70 8.91
CA GLN A 16 9.87 -14.96 8.30
C GLN A 16 9.67 -16.44 7.93
N MET A 17 10.68 -17.13 7.46
CA MET A 17 10.61 -18.57 7.22
C MET A 17 10.50 -19.37 8.54
N CYS A 18 11.26 -18.99 9.57
CA CYS A 18 11.21 -19.65 10.89
C CYS A 18 9.85 -19.51 11.57
N ILE A 19 9.17 -18.35 11.46
CA ILE A 19 7.85 -18.13 12.09
C ILE A 19 6.79 -19.03 11.46
N ARG A 20 6.78 -19.17 10.15
CA ARG A 20 5.83 -20.08 9.45
C ARG A 20 6.07 -21.54 9.78
N ASP A 21 7.32 -21.98 9.75
CA ASP A 21 7.69 -23.36 10.10
C ASP A 21 7.45 -23.63 11.58
N ARG A 22 7.55 -22.62 12.45
CA ARG A 22 7.22 -22.70 13.86
C ARG A 22 5.74 -22.96 14.08
N ALA A 23 4.84 -22.23 13.42
CA ALA A 23 3.40 -22.46 13.54
C ALA A 23 3.01 -23.90 13.15
N LYS A 24 3.62 -24.44 12.08
CA LYS A 24 3.44 -25.84 11.69
C LYS A 24 3.97 -26.79 12.76
N ARG A 25 5.20 -26.60 13.22
CA ARG A 25 5.82 -27.42 14.25
C ARG A 25 4.99 -27.42 15.53
N ASP A 26 4.52 -26.26 15.97
CA ASP A 26 3.74 -26.12 17.20
C ASP A 26 2.36 -26.78 17.06
N CYS A 27 1.74 -26.71 15.89
CA CYS A 27 0.54 -27.47 15.57
C CYS A 27 0.78 -28.99 15.64
N GLU A 28 1.89 -29.48 15.09
CA GLU A 28 2.25 -30.91 15.12
C GLU A 28 2.57 -31.39 16.55
N TRP A 29 3.26 -30.58 17.37
CA TRP A 29 3.63 -30.94 18.73
C TRP A 29 2.47 -30.91 19.71
N MET A 30 1.66 -29.85 19.65
CA MET A 30 0.54 -29.64 20.57
C MET A 30 -0.75 -30.33 20.10
N GLY A 31 -0.84 -30.62 18.79
CA GLY A 31 -2.00 -31.27 18.20
C GLY A 31 -2.47 -32.52 18.94
N PRO A 32 -1.59 -33.50 19.26
CA PRO A 32 -1.97 -34.71 20.01
C PRO A 32 -2.60 -34.43 21.38
N LEU A 33 -2.12 -33.37 22.09
CA LEU A 33 -2.68 -32.97 23.37
C LEU A 33 -4.14 -32.47 23.21
N TYR A 34 -4.37 -31.59 22.24
CA TYR A 34 -5.71 -31.06 21.97
C TYR A 34 -6.67 -32.18 21.47
N GLN A 35 -6.18 -33.07 20.60
CA GLN A 35 -6.94 -34.22 20.10
C GLN A 35 -7.32 -35.18 21.22
N PHE A 36 -6.45 -35.38 22.21
CA PHE A 36 -6.78 -36.19 23.42
C PHE A 36 -7.96 -35.61 24.19
N HIS A 37 -8.13 -34.28 24.16
CA HIS A 37 -9.31 -33.59 24.73
C HIS A 37 -10.50 -33.51 23.76
N GLY A 38 -10.48 -34.20 22.64
CA GLY A 38 -11.56 -34.23 21.66
C GLY A 38 -11.64 -33.00 20.75
N LEU A 39 -10.61 -32.12 20.74
CA LEU A 39 -10.55 -30.94 19.90
C LEU A 39 -9.89 -31.24 18.56
N THR A 40 -10.39 -30.65 17.50
CA THR A 40 -9.78 -30.73 16.16
C THR A 40 -8.81 -29.58 15.94
N VAL A 41 -7.67 -29.89 15.34
CA VAL A 41 -6.55 -28.92 15.15
C VAL A 41 -6.06 -28.98 13.72
N ASP A 42 -5.73 -27.83 13.16
CA ASP A 42 -5.08 -27.72 11.85
C ASP A 42 -4.22 -26.44 11.77
N CYS A 43 -3.46 -26.30 10.68
CA CYS A 43 -2.58 -25.18 10.45
C CYS A 43 -2.76 -24.64 9.01
N ILE A 44 -2.89 -23.33 8.85
CA ILE A 44 -3.05 -22.67 7.53
C ILE A 44 -1.75 -22.52 6.75
N TYR A 45 -0.75 -23.36 7.05
CA TYR A 45 0.59 -23.33 6.44
C TYR A 45 0.58 -23.74 4.97
N LYS A 46 1.16 -22.89 4.09
CA LYS A 46 1.30 -23.14 2.65
C LYS A 46 0.01 -23.41 1.86
N GLN A 47 -1.13 -23.28 2.47
CA GLN A 47 -2.39 -23.43 1.76
C GLN A 47 -2.65 -22.18 0.91
N GLN A 48 -3.19 -22.39 -0.30
CA GLN A 48 -3.55 -21.30 -1.19
C GLN A 48 -4.67 -20.45 -0.56
N PRO A 49 -4.60 -19.12 -0.69
CA PRO A 49 -5.71 -18.25 -0.28
C PRO A 49 -7.03 -18.71 -0.89
N ASN A 50 -8.12 -18.60 -0.14
CA ASN A 50 -9.49 -18.96 -0.56
C ASN A 50 -9.69 -20.43 -0.99
N SER A 51 -8.72 -21.32 -0.72
CA SER A 51 -8.85 -22.75 -1.03
C SER A 51 -9.78 -23.47 -0.05
N GLU A 52 -10.37 -24.60 -0.48
CA GLU A 52 -11.17 -25.44 0.41
C GLU A 52 -10.35 -26.03 1.57
N ALA A 53 -9.08 -26.33 1.33
CA ALA A 53 -8.16 -26.77 2.38
C ALA A 53 -7.99 -25.71 3.47
N ARG A 54 -7.91 -24.41 3.08
CA ARG A 54 -7.81 -23.30 4.01
C ARG A 54 -9.09 -23.10 4.80
N ARG A 55 -10.25 -23.18 4.13
CA ARG A 55 -11.57 -23.18 4.80
C ARG A 55 -11.72 -24.33 5.78
N ALA A 56 -11.30 -25.54 5.40
CA ALA A 56 -11.36 -26.72 6.27
C ALA A 56 -10.48 -26.54 7.53
N ALA A 57 -9.33 -25.88 7.42
CA ALA A 57 -8.48 -25.57 8.55
C ALA A 57 -9.15 -24.58 9.52
N TYR A 58 -9.81 -23.53 9.00
CA TYR A 58 -10.55 -22.57 9.85
C TYR A 58 -11.80 -23.15 10.52
N ARG A 59 -12.37 -24.23 9.99
CA ARG A 59 -13.51 -24.95 10.62
C ARG A 59 -13.08 -25.86 11.78
N LYS A 60 -11.78 -25.96 12.06
CA LYS A 60 -11.30 -26.73 13.23
C LYS A 60 -11.51 -25.92 14.51
N ASN A 61 -11.49 -26.63 15.66
CA ASN A 61 -11.60 -25.96 16.95
C ASN A 61 -10.39 -25.06 17.24
N ILE A 62 -9.20 -25.45 16.75
CA ILE A 62 -7.96 -24.70 16.92
C ILE A 62 -7.26 -24.62 15.57
N THR A 63 -6.92 -23.39 15.16
CA THR A 63 -6.20 -23.10 13.91
C THR A 63 -4.91 -22.41 14.21
N PHE A 64 -3.79 -23.00 13.81
CA PHE A 64 -2.46 -22.39 13.88
C PHE A 64 -2.11 -21.64 12.61
N GLY A 65 -1.41 -20.53 12.74
CA GLY A 65 -0.94 -19.72 11.60
C GLY A 65 -0.09 -18.54 12.04
N THR A 66 0.39 -17.77 11.09
CA THR A 66 1.07 -16.50 11.39
C THR A 66 0.08 -15.35 11.44
N ASN A 67 0.40 -14.32 12.22
CA ASN A 67 -0.38 -13.08 12.31
C ASN A 67 -0.68 -12.48 10.92
N ASN A 68 0.32 -12.48 10.02
CA ASN A 68 0.16 -12.01 8.64
C ASN A 68 -0.90 -12.79 7.87
N GLU A 69 -0.86 -14.14 7.94
CA GLU A 69 -1.81 -14.98 7.21
C GLU A 69 -3.24 -14.79 7.69
N PHE A 70 -3.45 -14.70 8.99
CA PHE A 70 -4.76 -14.40 9.57
C PHE A 70 -5.27 -13.01 9.15
N GLY A 71 -4.44 -11.99 9.24
CA GLY A 71 -4.82 -10.63 8.88
C GLY A 71 -5.11 -10.46 7.38
N PHE A 72 -4.32 -11.11 6.50
CA PHE A 72 -4.61 -11.09 5.06
C PHE A 72 -5.85 -11.89 4.67
N ASP A 73 -6.14 -12.99 5.36
CA ASP A 73 -7.40 -13.72 5.15
C ASP A 73 -8.59 -12.87 5.56
N TYR A 74 -8.50 -12.17 6.70
CA TYR A 74 -9.53 -11.22 7.12
C TYR A 74 -9.79 -10.14 6.06
N LEU A 75 -8.73 -9.55 5.49
CA LEU A 75 -8.89 -8.57 4.42
C LEU A 75 -9.55 -9.16 3.18
N ARG A 76 -9.17 -10.39 2.79
CA ARG A 76 -9.80 -11.09 1.65
C ARG A 76 -11.27 -11.39 1.89
N ASP A 77 -11.62 -11.79 3.11
CA ASP A 77 -13.00 -12.07 3.49
C ASP A 77 -13.86 -10.81 3.43
N ASN A 78 -13.31 -9.65 3.83
CA ASN A 78 -14.03 -8.37 3.71
C ASN A 78 -14.20 -7.89 2.26
N MET A 79 -13.44 -8.46 1.31
CA MET A 79 -13.61 -8.19 -0.12
C MET A 79 -14.48 -9.25 -0.82
N ALA A 80 -14.91 -10.28 -0.12
CA ALA A 80 -15.71 -11.36 -0.69
C ALA A 80 -17.12 -10.88 -1.07
N HIS A 81 -17.56 -11.26 -2.28
CA HIS A 81 -18.88 -10.89 -2.79
C HIS A 81 -20.00 -11.84 -2.35
N SER A 82 -19.65 -13.01 -1.82
CA SER A 82 -20.63 -14.00 -1.32
C SER A 82 -20.12 -14.69 -0.05
N PRO A 83 -21.03 -15.12 0.85
CA PRO A 83 -20.65 -15.82 2.08
C PRO A 83 -19.89 -17.14 1.84
N GLU A 84 -20.10 -17.77 0.69
CA GLU A 84 -19.43 -19.02 0.31
C GLU A 84 -17.93 -18.85 0.09
N ASN A 85 -17.50 -17.62 -0.21
CA ASN A 85 -16.10 -17.27 -0.45
C ASN A 85 -15.34 -16.93 0.84
N LEU A 86 -16.03 -16.81 1.97
CA LEU A 86 -15.40 -16.56 3.25
C LEU A 86 -14.59 -17.78 3.70
N VAL A 87 -13.41 -17.53 4.25
CA VAL A 87 -12.53 -18.60 4.79
C VAL A 87 -12.52 -18.61 6.31
N GLN A 88 -12.58 -17.44 6.95
CA GLN A 88 -12.59 -17.33 8.40
C GLN A 88 -14.00 -17.54 8.97
N CYS A 89 -14.04 -18.05 10.21
CA CYS A 89 -15.23 -18.11 11.04
C CYS A 89 -15.30 -16.90 11.99
N GLU A 90 -16.14 -16.98 13.01
CA GLU A 90 -16.22 -15.97 14.06
C GLU A 90 -14.88 -15.83 14.82
N HIS A 91 -14.54 -14.61 15.21
CA HIS A 91 -13.33 -14.28 15.96
C HIS A 91 -13.58 -14.45 17.47
N ASN A 92 -13.59 -15.69 17.94
CA ASN A 92 -13.93 -15.97 19.33
C ASN A 92 -12.76 -15.77 20.28
N TYR A 93 -11.63 -16.44 20.05
CA TYR A 93 -10.49 -16.42 20.93
C TYR A 93 -9.17 -16.45 20.15
N ALA A 94 -8.25 -15.56 20.47
CA ALA A 94 -6.88 -15.57 19.95
C ALA A 94 -5.87 -15.68 21.06
N ILE A 95 -4.85 -16.52 20.84
CA ILE A 95 -3.63 -16.60 21.66
C ILE A 95 -2.46 -16.18 20.80
N VAL A 96 -1.77 -15.13 21.19
CA VAL A 96 -0.66 -14.52 20.42
C VAL A 96 0.66 -14.82 21.09
N ASP A 97 1.57 -15.49 20.39
CA ASP A 97 2.95 -15.69 20.83
C ASP A 97 3.77 -14.44 20.48
N GLU A 98 4.77 -14.10 21.31
CA GLU A 98 5.54 -12.84 21.23
C GLU A 98 4.60 -11.63 21.12
N VAL A 99 3.66 -11.57 22.06
CA VAL A 99 2.52 -10.65 22.01
C VAL A 99 2.91 -9.17 22.05
N ASP A 100 4.01 -8.82 22.67
CA ASP A 100 4.59 -7.48 22.67
C ASP A 100 5.01 -7.02 21.26
N SER A 101 5.74 -7.86 20.53
CA SER A 101 6.10 -7.55 19.15
C SER A 101 4.88 -7.37 18.25
N VAL A 102 3.87 -8.22 18.39
CA VAL A 102 2.69 -8.20 17.49
C VAL A 102 1.69 -7.10 17.85
N LEU A 103 1.40 -6.92 19.15
CA LEU A 103 0.33 -6.03 19.61
C LEU A 103 0.82 -4.65 20.05
N ILE A 104 2.12 -4.44 20.25
CA ILE A 104 2.70 -3.15 20.61
C ILE A 104 3.61 -2.65 19.49
N ASP A 105 4.77 -3.32 19.23
CA ASP A 105 5.77 -2.83 18.29
C ASP A 105 5.23 -2.72 16.85
N ASP A 106 4.64 -3.81 16.35
CA ASP A 106 4.08 -3.90 14.98
C ASP A 106 2.58 -3.59 14.92
N ALA A 107 1.97 -3.17 16.03
CA ALA A 107 0.52 -3.00 16.16
C ALA A 107 -0.09 -2.10 15.07
N ARG A 108 0.61 -1.03 14.70
CA ARG A 108 0.19 -0.04 13.71
C ARG A 108 0.68 -0.33 12.30
N THR A 109 1.45 -1.39 12.11
CA THR A 109 1.91 -1.80 10.77
C THR A 109 0.70 -2.19 9.91
N PRO A 110 0.48 -1.52 8.77
CA PRO A 110 -0.68 -1.79 7.95
C PRO A 110 -0.47 -3.08 7.15
N LEU A 111 -1.49 -3.93 7.15
CA LEU A 111 -1.69 -4.99 6.19
C LEU A 111 -2.49 -4.40 5.04
N ILE A 112 -1.98 -4.46 3.82
CA ILE A 112 -2.60 -3.80 2.65
C ILE A 112 -2.69 -4.79 1.50
N ILE A 113 -3.88 -4.87 0.89
CA ILE A 113 -4.09 -5.56 -0.38
C ILE A 113 -4.22 -4.52 -1.47
N TYR A 114 -3.36 -4.65 -2.49
CA TYR A 114 -3.42 -3.83 -3.68
C TYR A 114 -4.06 -4.61 -4.83
N GLY A 115 -4.76 -3.91 -5.67
CA GLY A 115 -5.30 -4.45 -6.92
C GLY A 115 -5.19 -3.44 -8.06
N PRO A 116 -5.38 -3.88 -9.30
CA PRO A 116 -5.34 -2.99 -10.46
C PRO A 116 -6.50 -2.00 -10.40
N SER A 117 -6.22 -0.74 -10.63
CA SER A 117 -7.26 0.27 -10.82
C SER A 117 -7.96 0.03 -12.18
N ASN A 118 -9.26 0.36 -12.25
CA ASN A 118 -10.04 0.30 -13.49
C ASN A 118 -9.82 1.54 -14.38
N GLU A 119 -8.66 2.21 -14.24
CA GLU A 119 -8.36 3.40 -15.01
C GLU A 119 -7.96 3.05 -16.44
N SER A 120 -8.55 3.77 -17.40
CA SER A 120 -8.21 3.59 -18.81
C SER A 120 -6.94 4.34 -19.17
N ALA A 121 -6.00 3.63 -19.79
CA ALA A 121 -4.79 4.22 -20.35
C ALA A 121 -5.10 5.21 -21.51
N ASP A 122 -6.29 5.10 -22.11
CA ASP A 122 -6.70 5.90 -23.27
C ASP A 122 -6.75 7.39 -22.96
N TYR A 123 -7.11 7.78 -21.75
CA TYR A 123 -7.14 9.19 -21.35
C TYR A 123 -5.76 9.83 -21.49
N TYR A 124 -4.69 9.18 -21.03
CA TYR A 124 -3.33 9.71 -21.17
C TYR A 124 -2.92 9.91 -22.62
N VAL A 125 -3.27 8.96 -23.49
CA VAL A 125 -2.94 9.02 -24.93
C VAL A 125 -3.67 10.18 -25.62
N GLN A 126 -4.91 10.45 -25.24
CA GLN A 126 -5.69 11.54 -25.82
C GLN A 126 -5.21 12.91 -25.31
N ILE A 127 -5.03 13.06 -23.99
CA ILE A 127 -4.56 14.30 -23.36
C ILE A 127 -3.14 14.65 -23.83
N LYS A 128 -2.26 13.65 -24.04
CA LYS A 128 -0.92 13.88 -24.59
C LYS A 128 -0.93 14.69 -25.90
N LYS A 129 -1.96 14.57 -26.72
CA LYS A 129 -2.06 15.29 -27.99
C LYS A 129 -2.27 16.79 -27.80
N ILE A 130 -2.84 17.21 -26.66
CA ILE A 130 -3.08 18.62 -26.33
C ILE A 130 -1.78 19.30 -25.86
N ILE A 131 -0.90 18.56 -25.20
CA ILE A 131 0.32 19.12 -24.58
C ILE A 131 1.18 19.99 -25.52
N PRO A 132 1.48 19.57 -26.78
CA PRO A 132 2.33 20.34 -27.67
C PRO A 132 1.72 21.67 -28.14
N THR A 133 0.39 21.86 -27.94
CA THR A 133 -0.32 23.07 -28.34
C THR A 133 -0.39 24.12 -27.23
N LEU A 134 0.00 23.74 -26.01
CA LEU A 134 0.03 24.65 -24.87
C LEU A 134 1.24 25.59 -24.93
N LYS A 135 1.03 26.85 -24.52
CA LYS A 135 2.09 27.87 -24.39
C LYS A 135 2.39 28.15 -22.93
N GLU A 136 3.66 28.31 -22.60
CA GLU A 136 4.09 28.72 -21.28
C GLU A 136 3.88 30.23 -21.08
N GLN A 137 3.40 30.60 -19.92
CA GLN A 137 3.33 31.97 -19.45
C GLN A 137 4.53 32.21 -18.52
N LEU A 138 5.41 33.15 -18.91
CA LEU A 138 6.69 33.34 -18.22
C LEU A 138 6.59 34.15 -16.92
N ARG A 139 5.51 34.90 -16.70
CA ARG A 139 5.28 35.68 -15.49
C ARG A 139 3.81 35.73 -15.10
N GLU A 140 3.53 35.97 -13.86
CA GLU A 140 2.18 36.28 -13.40
C GLU A 140 1.88 37.76 -13.67
N GLY A 141 0.68 38.08 -14.16
CA GLY A 141 0.18 39.42 -14.23
C GLY A 141 -0.20 39.93 -12.84
N THR A 142 0.17 41.15 -12.50
CA THR A 142 -0.24 41.85 -11.27
C THR A 142 -1.15 43.02 -11.62
N GLU A 143 -1.90 43.55 -10.66
CA GLU A 143 -2.74 44.73 -10.86
C GLU A 143 -1.94 45.95 -11.33
N ASP A 144 -0.69 46.05 -10.90
CA ASP A 144 0.22 47.14 -11.25
C ASP A 144 0.92 46.94 -12.61
N GLU A 145 1.11 45.66 -13.03
CA GLU A 145 1.73 45.30 -14.31
C GLU A 145 0.88 44.17 -14.99
N PRO A 146 -0.19 44.54 -15.68
CA PRO A 146 -1.01 43.55 -16.40
C PRO A 146 -0.21 42.93 -17.56
N LEU A 147 -0.54 41.69 -17.88
CA LEU A 147 0.05 40.97 -19.03
C LEU A 147 -0.41 41.63 -20.34
N SER A 148 0.53 41.77 -21.28
CA SER A 148 0.21 42.11 -22.67
C SER A 148 -0.38 40.86 -23.37
N GLU A 149 -1.14 41.07 -24.48
CA GLU A 149 -1.74 39.98 -25.24
C GLU A 149 -0.71 38.93 -25.72
N ASP A 150 0.51 39.33 -25.95
CA ASP A 150 1.62 38.46 -26.39
C ASP A 150 2.27 37.65 -25.23
N GLU A 151 2.10 38.11 -23.99
CA GLU A 151 2.70 37.51 -22.79
C GLU A 151 1.80 36.44 -22.13
N GLY A 152 0.54 36.37 -22.54
CA GLY A 152 -0.40 35.38 -22.06
C GLY A 152 -0.04 33.95 -22.49
N GLY A 153 -0.27 32.98 -21.61
CA GLY A 153 0.00 31.57 -21.83
C GLY A 153 -1.04 30.69 -21.18
N HIS A 154 -0.91 29.41 -21.43
CA HIS A 154 -1.86 28.39 -20.93
C HIS A 154 -1.43 27.77 -19.60
N TYR A 155 -0.16 27.87 -19.23
CA TYR A 155 0.35 27.32 -17.97
C TYR A 155 1.55 28.11 -17.44
N ILE A 156 1.76 28.04 -16.13
CA ILE A 156 2.88 28.63 -15.41
C ILE A 156 3.64 27.51 -14.69
N ILE A 157 4.96 27.56 -14.75
CA ILE A 157 5.85 26.65 -14.00
C ILE A 157 6.43 27.39 -12.80
N ASP A 158 6.18 26.89 -11.61
CA ASP A 158 6.90 27.28 -10.41
C ASP A 158 8.07 26.31 -10.17
N GLU A 159 9.26 26.73 -10.55
CA GLU A 159 10.47 25.93 -10.39
C GLU A 159 10.84 25.69 -8.92
N LYS A 160 10.49 26.61 -8.01
CA LYS A 160 10.81 26.49 -6.58
C LYS A 160 10.00 25.39 -5.90
N ASN A 161 8.69 25.37 -6.19
CA ASN A 161 7.76 24.41 -5.61
C ASN A 161 7.60 23.15 -6.49
N ARG A 162 8.27 23.10 -7.65
CA ARG A 162 8.12 22.03 -8.66
C ARG A 162 6.65 21.77 -8.98
N SER A 163 5.89 22.85 -9.13
CA SER A 163 4.47 22.78 -9.52
C SER A 163 4.27 23.36 -10.91
N ILE A 164 3.19 22.94 -11.53
CA ILE A 164 2.70 23.48 -12.78
C ILE A 164 1.21 23.72 -12.62
N GLU A 165 0.75 24.88 -13.04
CA GLU A 165 -0.63 25.31 -12.91
C GLU A 165 -1.11 25.84 -14.25
N LEU A 166 -2.36 25.52 -14.60
CA LEU A 166 -3.02 26.11 -15.76
C LEU A 166 -3.48 27.52 -15.40
N THR A 167 -3.37 28.44 -16.34
CA THR A 167 -4.01 29.75 -16.28
C THR A 167 -5.51 29.61 -16.61
N ASP A 168 -6.30 30.65 -16.38
CA ASP A 168 -7.72 30.65 -16.76
C ASP A 168 -7.90 30.40 -18.26
N ASP A 169 -7.05 31.02 -19.10
CA ASP A 169 -7.03 30.78 -20.55
C ASP A 169 -6.62 29.34 -20.87
N GLY A 170 -5.68 28.78 -20.09
CA GLY A 170 -5.26 27.39 -20.18
C GLY A 170 -6.36 26.41 -19.87
N TYR A 171 -7.15 26.69 -18.84
CA TYR A 171 -8.33 25.87 -18.50
C TYR A 171 -9.35 25.87 -19.63
N MET A 172 -9.74 27.04 -20.12
CA MET A 172 -10.68 27.17 -21.24
C MET A 172 -10.15 26.48 -22.52
N PHE A 173 -8.85 26.59 -22.76
CA PHE A 173 -8.22 25.95 -23.92
C PHE A 173 -8.26 24.42 -23.79
N VAL A 174 -7.92 23.87 -22.63
CA VAL A 174 -7.92 22.42 -22.37
C VAL A 174 -9.35 21.87 -22.38
N GLU A 175 -10.31 22.55 -21.75
CA GLU A 175 -11.73 22.17 -21.74
C GLU A 175 -12.28 22.00 -23.17
N ARG A 176 -12.07 23.00 -24.02
CA ARG A 176 -12.49 22.94 -25.43
C ARG A 176 -11.91 21.75 -26.18
N HIS A 177 -10.61 21.47 -26.01
CA HIS A 177 -9.99 20.30 -26.65
C HIS A 177 -10.48 18.98 -26.10
N LEU A 178 -10.80 18.90 -24.80
CA LEU A 178 -11.39 17.71 -24.20
C LEU A 178 -12.82 17.47 -24.70
N GLU A 179 -13.59 18.53 -24.95
CA GLU A 179 -14.90 18.44 -25.60
C GLU A 179 -14.78 17.93 -27.05
N GLU A 180 -13.83 18.46 -27.82
CA GLU A 180 -13.55 18.01 -29.18
C GLU A 180 -13.16 16.52 -29.24
N LEU A 181 -12.47 16.04 -28.21
CA LEU A 181 -12.08 14.64 -28.06
C LEU A 181 -13.21 13.76 -27.49
N GLY A 182 -14.34 14.34 -27.09
CA GLY A 182 -15.48 13.64 -26.49
C GLY A 182 -15.19 13.12 -25.07
N LEU A 183 -14.20 13.67 -24.38
CA LEU A 183 -13.85 13.33 -22.99
C LEU A 183 -14.61 14.18 -21.97
N LEU A 184 -15.08 15.34 -22.36
CA LEU A 184 -15.88 16.27 -21.58
C LEU A 184 -17.21 16.52 -22.32
N GLN A 185 -18.31 16.67 -21.57
CA GLN A 185 -19.60 17.06 -22.16
C GLN A 185 -19.61 18.58 -22.32
N SER A 186 -20.23 19.06 -23.40
CA SER A 186 -20.43 20.49 -23.59
C SER A 186 -21.14 21.12 -22.39
N GLU A 187 -20.65 22.25 -21.91
CA GLU A 187 -21.11 22.97 -20.72
C GLU A 187 -20.65 22.41 -19.37
N ASP A 188 -19.90 21.31 -19.34
CA ASP A 188 -19.30 20.78 -18.12
C ASP A 188 -17.91 21.38 -17.87
N SER A 189 -17.67 21.85 -16.65
CA SER A 189 -16.34 22.33 -16.24
C SER A 189 -15.47 21.20 -15.71
N LEU A 190 -14.15 21.30 -15.93
CA LEU A 190 -13.15 20.41 -15.34
C LEU A 190 -13.19 20.41 -13.79
N TYR A 191 -13.69 21.49 -13.20
CA TYR A 191 -13.84 21.61 -11.73
C TYR A 191 -15.09 20.91 -11.18
N SER A 192 -15.98 20.41 -12.04
CA SER A 192 -17.14 19.68 -11.53
C SER A 192 -16.71 18.36 -10.90
N VAL A 193 -17.42 17.92 -9.85
CA VAL A 193 -17.11 16.70 -9.10
C VAL A 193 -17.06 15.46 -10.00
N SER A 194 -17.90 15.43 -11.06
CA SER A 194 -17.92 14.38 -12.08
C SER A 194 -16.61 14.27 -12.87
N ASN A 195 -15.88 15.39 -13.03
CA ASN A 195 -14.73 15.54 -13.90
C ASN A 195 -13.38 15.57 -13.17
N LEU A 196 -13.37 15.47 -11.83
CA LEU A 196 -12.14 15.43 -11.03
C LEU A 196 -11.14 14.37 -11.50
N LYS A 197 -11.65 13.28 -12.03
CA LYS A 197 -10.82 12.21 -12.61
C LYS A 197 -10.08 12.69 -13.86
N ILE A 198 -10.75 13.40 -14.76
CA ILE A 198 -10.17 13.96 -15.99
C ILE A 198 -9.13 15.02 -15.61
N MET A 199 -9.46 15.87 -14.65
CA MET A 199 -8.55 16.88 -14.11
C MET A 199 -7.24 16.25 -13.58
N ARG A 200 -7.34 15.12 -12.89
CA ARG A 200 -6.17 14.38 -12.42
C ARG A 200 -5.28 13.91 -13.59
N TYR A 201 -5.88 13.39 -14.66
CA TYR A 201 -5.12 12.97 -15.85
C TYR A 201 -4.46 14.16 -16.55
N VAL A 202 -5.14 15.30 -16.66
CA VAL A 202 -4.57 16.54 -17.23
C VAL A 202 -3.37 16.97 -16.42
N ASN A 203 -3.51 17.12 -15.10
CA ASN A 203 -2.43 17.54 -14.21
C ASN A 203 -1.25 16.55 -14.23
N ALA A 204 -1.50 15.25 -14.21
CA ALA A 204 -0.44 14.23 -14.30
C ALA A 204 0.32 14.34 -15.62
N THR A 205 -0.39 14.55 -16.74
CA THR A 205 0.23 14.66 -18.06
C THR A 205 1.03 15.95 -18.21
N LEU A 206 0.55 17.08 -17.67
CA LEU A 206 1.27 18.34 -17.61
C LEU A 206 2.57 18.21 -16.79
N LYS A 207 2.47 17.67 -15.57
CA LYS A 207 3.64 17.41 -14.69
C LYS A 207 4.66 16.52 -15.41
N ALA A 208 4.22 15.42 -16.01
CA ALA A 208 5.10 14.50 -16.73
C ALA A 208 5.77 15.17 -17.95
N ALA A 209 5.05 16.03 -18.66
CA ALA A 209 5.57 16.70 -19.86
C ALA A 209 6.65 17.72 -19.52
N PHE A 210 6.39 18.59 -18.56
CA PHE A 210 7.18 19.79 -18.35
C PHE A 210 8.14 19.73 -17.15
N LEU A 211 7.75 19.05 -16.05
CA LEU A 211 8.59 18.96 -14.85
C LEU A 211 9.59 17.80 -14.89
N PHE A 212 9.27 16.71 -15.57
CA PHE A 212 10.12 15.52 -15.60
C PHE A 212 10.94 15.45 -16.88
N LYS A 213 12.26 15.54 -16.75
CA LYS A 213 13.22 15.48 -17.85
C LYS A 213 13.87 14.10 -17.92
N LYS A 214 13.90 13.51 -19.14
CA LYS A 214 14.57 12.25 -19.43
C LYS A 214 16.07 12.34 -19.15
N ASN A 215 16.66 11.27 -18.63
CA ASN A 215 18.07 11.15 -18.22
C ASN A 215 18.48 12.05 -17.04
N ILE A 216 17.54 12.78 -16.44
CA ILE A 216 17.74 13.54 -15.20
C ILE A 216 16.89 12.94 -14.09
N HIS A 217 15.59 12.92 -14.27
CA HIS A 217 14.63 12.42 -13.27
C HIS A 217 14.24 10.96 -13.51
N TYR A 218 14.32 10.48 -14.74
CA TYR A 218 14.03 9.11 -15.13
C TYR A 218 14.82 8.70 -16.39
N LEU A 219 14.93 7.39 -16.61
CA LEU A 219 15.43 6.82 -17.86
C LEU A 219 14.44 5.75 -18.37
N VAL A 220 14.58 5.42 -19.65
CA VAL A 220 13.79 4.34 -20.26
C VAL A 220 14.73 3.19 -20.61
N ARG A 221 14.45 2.00 -20.08
CA ARG A 221 15.17 0.76 -20.39
C ARG A 221 14.15 -0.36 -20.57
N ASP A 222 14.32 -1.17 -21.62
CA ASP A 222 13.45 -2.31 -21.92
C ASP A 222 11.94 -1.95 -21.95
N GLN A 223 11.62 -0.76 -22.48
CA GLN A 223 10.27 -0.16 -22.50
C GLN A 223 9.68 0.12 -21.10
N GLU A 224 10.51 0.18 -20.08
CA GLU A 224 10.11 0.53 -18.73
C GLU A 224 10.70 1.89 -18.32
N VAL A 225 9.88 2.72 -17.67
CA VAL A 225 10.31 3.99 -17.09
C VAL A 225 10.88 3.73 -15.70
N LEU A 226 12.16 4.01 -15.51
CA LEU A 226 12.88 3.84 -14.24
C LEU A 226 13.23 5.20 -13.67
N LEU A 227 12.84 5.45 -12.43
CA LEU A 227 13.17 6.70 -11.73
C LEU A 227 14.65 6.75 -11.37
N ILE A 228 15.21 7.95 -11.39
CA ILE A 228 16.58 8.24 -10.95
C ILE A 228 16.52 8.98 -9.62
N ASP A 229 17.27 8.50 -8.64
CA ASP A 229 17.44 9.18 -7.36
C ASP A 229 18.31 10.43 -7.57
N GLU A 230 17.76 11.60 -7.25
CA GLU A 230 18.42 12.89 -7.49
C GLU A 230 19.74 13.07 -6.71
N HIS A 231 19.87 12.41 -5.56
CA HIS A 231 21.06 12.55 -4.71
C HIS A 231 22.17 11.57 -5.09
N THR A 232 21.81 10.36 -5.51
CA THR A 232 22.79 9.31 -5.80
C THR A 232 22.99 9.04 -7.29
N GLY A 233 22.11 9.55 -8.15
CA GLY A 233 22.10 9.27 -9.60
C GLY A 233 21.79 7.82 -9.95
N ARG A 234 21.35 7.00 -8.98
CA ARG A 234 21.05 5.58 -9.18
C ARG A 234 19.61 5.38 -9.60
N THR A 235 19.38 4.39 -10.46
CA THR A 235 18.02 3.97 -10.79
C THR A 235 17.35 3.29 -9.61
N MET A 236 16.06 3.52 -9.46
CA MET A 236 15.21 2.94 -8.40
C MET A 236 14.20 1.95 -9.00
N PRO A 237 14.60 0.68 -9.27
CA PRO A 237 13.69 -0.31 -9.84
C PRO A 237 12.50 -0.57 -8.92
N GLY A 238 11.30 -0.70 -9.50
CA GLY A 238 10.08 -0.99 -8.78
C GLY A 238 9.45 0.20 -8.04
N ARG A 239 10.12 1.37 -7.99
CA ARG A 239 9.52 2.60 -7.46
C ARG A 239 8.75 3.32 -8.56
N ARG A 240 7.52 3.71 -8.25
CA ARG A 240 6.64 4.44 -9.16
C ARG A 240 6.20 5.76 -8.53
N LEU A 241 5.93 6.76 -9.36
CA LEU A 241 5.32 8.01 -8.93
C LEU A 241 3.82 7.80 -8.75
N SER A 242 3.26 8.50 -7.78
CA SER A 242 1.82 8.50 -7.47
C SER A 242 1.03 9.44 -8.39
N GLU A 243 -0.27 9.52 -8.17
CA GLU A 243 -1.20 10.46 -8.81
C GLU A 243 -1.28 10.36 -10.35
N GLY A 244 -0.93 9.19 -10.91
CA GLY A 244 -0.95 8.99 -12.36
C GLY A 244 0.26 9.57 -13.11
N ILE A 245 1.22 10.20 -12.42
CA ILE A 245 2.40 10.81 -13.06
C ILE A 245 3.26 9.74 -13.74
N HIS A 246 3.42 8.56 -13.12
CA HIS A 246 4.22 7.49 -13.71
C HIS A 246 3.61 6.98 -15.02
N GLN A 247 2.29 6.79 -15.08
CA GLN A 247 1.54 6.43 -16.28
C GLN A 247 1.63 7.50 -17.36
N ALA A 248 1.59 8.77 -16.96
CA ALA A 248 1.80 9.89 -17.88
C ALA A 248 3.21 9.91 -18.48
N LEU A 249 4.25 9.54 -17.70
CA LEU A 249 5.62 9.36 -18.19
C LEU A 249 5.74 8.16 -19.16
N GLU A 250 5.13 7.03 -18.83
CA GLU A 250 5.05 5.87 -19.71
C GLU A 250 4.38 6.26 -21.04
N CYS A 251 3.28 7.03 -20.97
CA CYS A 251 2.62 7.56 -22.15
C CYS A 251 3.52 8.54 -22.94
N LYS A 252 4.20 9.46 -22.25
CA LYS A 252 5.13 10.43 -22.86
C LYS A 252 6.20 9.73 -23.69
N GLU A 253 6.78 8.65 -23.16
CA GLU A 253 7.86 7.89 -23.77
C GLU A 253 7.37 6.78 -24.73
N ASN A 254 6.06 6.65 -24.96
CA ASN A 254 5.44 5.57 -25.74
C ASN A 254 5.76 4.16 -25.21
N SER A 255 5.99 4.05 -23.92
CA SER A 255 6.12 2.78 -23.21
C SER A 255 4.73 2.20 -22.89
N PRO A 256 4.61 0.87 -22.67
CA PRO A 256 3.35 0.27 -22.23
C PRO A 256 2.89 0.90 -20.91
N ILE A 257 1.69 1.49 -20.89
CA ILE A 257 1.12 2.11 -19.70
C ILE A 257 0.66 1.02 -18.75
N GLN A 258 1.31 0.92 -17.59
CA GLN A 258 0.93 -0.04 -16.55
C GLN A 258 -0.20 0.52 -15.70
N ARG A 259 -1.11 -0.34 -15.31
CA ARG A 259 -2.24 0.06 -14.44
C ARG A 259 -1.72 0.52 -13.08
N GLU A 260 -2.32 1.55 -12.54
CA GLU A 260 -2.04 1.99 -11.18
C GLU A 260 -2.54 0.95 -10.19
N SER A 261 -1.74 0.69 -9.15
CA SER A 261 -2.17 -0.17 -8.06
C SER A 261 -3.00 0.64 -7.08
N GLN A 262 -4.23 0.24 -6.86
CA GLN A 262 -5.14 0.84 -5.91
C GLN A 262 -5.19 0.01 -4.63
N THR A 263 -5.20 0.67 -3.47
CA THR A 263 -5.47 -0.02 -2.20
C THR A 263 -6.92 -0.50 -2.19
N LEU A 264 -7.12 -1.80 -2.18
CA LEU A 264 -8.44 -2.42 -2.14
C LEU A 264 -8.93 -2.61 -0.70
N ALA A 265 -8.05 -2.99 0.20
CA ALA A 265 -8.35 -3.18 1.61
C ALA A 265 -7.11 -2.95 2.47
N SER A 266 -7.29 -2.41 3.65
CA SER A 266 -6.22 -2.24 4.64
C SER A 266 -6.75 -2.42 6.06
N THR A 267 -5.90 -2.95 6.93
CA THR A 267 -6.12 -3.01 8.37
C THR A 267 -4.78 -2.98 9.11
N THR A 268 -4.80 -2.86 10.42
CA THR A 268 -3.62 -3.01 11.27
C THR A 268 -3.79 -4.25 12.15
N TYR A 269 -2.68 -4.78 12.69
CA TYR A 269 -2.78 -5.86 13.68
C TYR A 269 -3.62 -5.44 14.89
N GLN A 270 -3.45 -4.21 15.37
CA GLN A 270 -4.24 -3.66 16.46
C GLN A 270 -5.74 -3.77 16.18
N ASN A 271 -6.19 -3.34 15.02
CA ASN A 271 -7.60 -3.40 14.65
C ASN A 271 -8.09 -4.84 14.47
N PHE A 272 -7.28 -5.68 13.83
CA PHE A 272 -7.64 -7.08 13.61
C PHE A 272 -7.81 -7.85 14.92
N PHE A 273 -6.83 -7.79 15.85
CA PHE A 273 -6.90 -8.53 17.10
C PHE A 273 -7.97 -8.00 18.07
N ARG A 274 -8.40 -6.76 17.94
CA ARG A 274 -9.55 -6.22 18.70
C ARG A 274 -10.90 -6.77 18.27
N LEU A 275 -10.98 -7.50 17.16
CA LEU A 275 -12.22 -8.18 16.73
C LEU A 275 -12.51 -9.44 17.55
N PHE A 276 -11.51 -10.00 18.20
CA PHE A 276 -11.69 -11.21 18.99
C PHE A 276 -12.41 -10.91 20.30
N ASN A 277 -13.38 -11.78 20.64
CA ASN A 277 -14.13 -11.69 21.90
C ASN A 277 -13.22 -11.87 23.12
N GLN A 278 -12.23 -12.76 22.98
CA GLN A 278 -11.21 -13.03 23.99
C GLN A 278 -9.82 -12.98 23.32
N LEU A 279 -8.90 -12.32 24.00
CA LEU A 279 -7.53 -12.18 23.56
C LEU A 279 -6.59 -12.51 24.73
N SER A 280 -5.57 -13.27 24.46
CA SER A 280 -4.45 -13.51 25.39
C SER A 280 -3.15 -13.66 24.62
N GLY A 281 -2.04 -13.62 25.32
CA GLY A 281 -0.74 -13.78 24.70
C GLY A 281 0.33 -14.17 25.70
N MET A 282 1.53 -14.39 25.18
CA MET A 282 2.69 -14.73 25.96
C MET A 282 3.93 -14.09 25.34
N THR A 283 4.83 -13.65 26.19
CA THR A 283 6.14 -13.13 25.82
C THR A 283 7.07 -13.16 27.04
N GLY A 284 8.37 -13.04 26.82
CA GLY A 284 9.36 -12.87 27.88
C GLY A 284 9.48 -11.45 28.43
N THR A 285 8.88 -10.44 27.80
CA THR A 285 9.14 -9.01 28.04
C THR A 285 7.89 -8.15 28.26
N ALA A 286 6.73 -8.74 28.56
CA ALA A 286 5.45 -8.04 28.69
C ALA A 286 5.38 -7.05 29.88
N ASP A 287 6.23 -7.17 30.88
CA ASP A 287 6.17 -6.36 32.10
C ASP A 287 6.36 -4.85 31.83
N THR A 288 7.28 -4.52 30.93
CA THR A 288 7.54 -3.14 30.52
C THR A 288 6.38 -2.48 29.79
N GLU A 289 5.57 -3.27 29.07
CA GLU A 289 4.46 -2.83 28.22
C GLU A 289 3.08 -3.04 28.87
N ALA A 290 3.05 -3.40 30.19
CA ALA A 290 1.82 -3.74 30.90
C ALA A 290 0.76 -2.63 30.85
N ALA A 291 1.18 -1.37 30.91
CA ALA A 291 0.27 -0.21 30.82
C ALA A 291 -0.39 -0.11 29.44
N GLU A 292 0.34 -0.36 28.35
CA GLU A 292 -0.19 -0.31 26.99
C GLU A 292 -1.16 -1.47 26.72
N PHE A 293 -0.83 -2.68 27.19
CA PHE A 293 -1.74 -3.83 27.10
C PHE A 293 -3.07 -3.55 27.81
N ALA A 294 -3.03 -2.95 28.99
CA ALA A 294 -4.24 -2.59 29.74
C ALA A 294 -5.05 -1.51 29.00
N GLN A 295 -4.39 -0.45 28.53
CA GLN A 295 -5.05 0.69 27.92
C GLN A 295 -5.66 0.37 26.54
N ILE A 296 -4.94 -0.39 25.70
CA ILE A 296 -5.33 -0.63 24.30
C ILE A 296 -6.24 -1.85 24.17
N TYR A 297 -5.92 -2.94 24.88
CA TYR A 297 -6.58 -4.23 24.73
C TYR A 297 -7.37 -4.68 25.96
N GLY A 298 -7.28 -3.97 27.08
CA GLY A 298 -7.87 -4.39 28.36
C GLY A 298 -7.24 -5.64 28.96
N LEU A 299 -5.99 -5.94 28.60
CA LEU A 299 -5.27 -7.11 29.05
C LEU A 299 -4.43 -6.82 30.29
N ASN A 300 -4.46 -7.73 31.25
CA ASN A 300 -3.60 -7.69 32.43
C ASN A 300 -2.38 -8.57 32.22
N VAL A 301 -1.20 -8.08 32.62
CA VAL A 301 0.04 -8.86 32.59
C VAL A 301 0.23 -9.59 33.91
N SER A 302 0.49 -10.89 33.81
CA SER A 302 0.82 -11.76 34.96
C SER A 302 2.22 -12.33 34.80
N ILE A 303 3.10 -12.04 35.73
CA ILE A 303 4.46 -12.56 35.72
C ILE A 303 4.45 -13.99 36.25
N ILE A 304 4.87 -14.93 35.40
CA ILE A 304 5.02 -16.34 35.79
C ILE A 304 6.47 -16.57 36.30
N PRO A 305 6.64 -16.99 37.53
CA PRO A 305 8.00 -17.20 38.08
C PRO A 305 8.72 -18.34 37.35
N THR A 306 10.04 -18.23 37.28
CA THR A 306 10.89 -19.27 36.69
C THR A 306 10.80 -20.59 37.48
N ASN A 307 10.80 -21.71 36.77
CA ASN A 307 10.76 -23.04 37.38
C ASN A 307 12.02 -23.37 38.26
N LYS A 308 13.16 -22.81 37.87
CA LYS A 308 14.43 -23.00 38.61
C LYS A 308 15.02 -21.64 38.96
N PRO A 309 15.73 -21.54 40.12
CA PRO A 309 16.46 -20.32 40.44
C PRO A 309 17.48 -19.98 39.34
N MET A 310 17.66 -18.68 39.10
CA MET A 310 18.65 -18.21 38.14
C MET A 310 20.04 -18.55 38.66
N ALA A 311 20.77 -19.35 37.90
CA ALA A 311 22.14 -19.78 38.24
C ALA A 311 23.20 -19.07 37.36
N ARG A 312 22.78 -18.18 36.45
CA ARG A 312 23.70 -17.39 35.63
C ARG A 312 24.20 -16.18 36.43
N GLU A 313 25.51 -16.06 36.56
CA GLU A 313 26.19 -14.84 37.01
C GLU A 313 26.63 -14.05 35.79
N ASP A 314 26.22 -12.78 35.70
CA ASP A 314 26.57 -11.87 34.60
C ASP A 314 27.87 -11.15 34.85
#